data_15a5f0e3523cd8ce7446e493d12b3c13
#
_entry.id   15a5f0e3523cd8ce7446e493d12b3c13
#
_cell.length_a   1.000
_cell.length_b   1.000
_cell.length_c   1.000
_cell.angle_alpha   90.00
_cell.angle_beta   90.00
_cell.angle_gamma   90.00
#
_symmetry.space_group_name_H-M   'P 1'
#
loop_
_entity.id
_entity.type
_entity.pdbx_description
1 polymer ?
#
loop_
_entity_poly.entity_id
_entity_poly.type
_entity_poly.pdbx_seq_one_letter_code
_entity_poly.pdbx_strand_id
1 'polypeptide(L)'
;YITALLIWYVIFWLSKHVSDRKILEDQATQALALSSWGIFLVVFFAILREGFETAVFLISSFSITGSFSYVGFVVGAVMAIAIGYLIVQQGRKVNLKYIFKYTTLLLVFLSAGMVAYGTHELEEYLVKSDQIKKEEIYRPWDILQPINDGDYHPMHDKGIIGVFLKGFFGYNSNPNVIELVLWIAALMFGMNMWRRFYL
;
A
#
# COMPACT_ATOMS: atom_id res chain seq x y z
N TYR A 1 7.87 1.96 9.92
CA TYR A 1 9.14 1.66 9.24
C TYR A 1 9.31 0.17 8.92
N ILE A 2 9.03 -0.73 9.85
CA ILE A 2 9.13 -2.19 9.60
C ILE A 2 8.27 -2.60 8.40
N THR A 3 7.05 -2.08 8.30
CA THR A 3 6.15 -2.33 7.17
C THR A 3 6.74 -1.87 5.83
N ALA A 4 7.39 -0.69 5.81
CA ALA A 4 8.05 -0.18 4.61
C ALA A 4 9.22 -1.10 4.17
N LEU A 5 10.02 -1.56 5.12
CA LEU A 5 11.11 -2.51 4.85
C LEU A 5 10.58 -3.85 4.31
N LEU A 6 9.48 -4.37 4.87
CA LEU A 6 8.83 -5.58 4.36
C LEU A 6 8.30 -5.38 2.94
N ILE A 7 7.67 -4.24 2.64
CA ILE A 7 7.21 -3.93 1.29
C ILE A 7 8.40 -3.85 0.31
N TRP A 8 9.51 -3.21 0.67
CA TRP A 8 10.72 -3.19 -0.16
C TRP A 8 11.30 -4.58 -0.40
N TYR A 9 11.32 -5.43 0.63
CA TYR A 9 11.70 -6.82 0.47
C TYR A 9 10.78 -7.56 -0.52
N VAL A 10 9.46 -7.37 -0.41
CA VAL A 10 8.48 -7.96 -1.35
C VAL A 10 8.69 -7.44 -2.77
N ILE A 11 8.90 -6.12 -2.96
CA ILE A 11 9.20 -5.54 -4.28
C ILE A 11 10.45 -6.19 -4.88
N PHE A 12 11.53 -6.32 -4.11
CA PHE A 12 12.77 -6.93 -4.55
C PHE A 12 12.58 -8.40 -4.92
N TRP A 13 11.94 -9.16 -4.03
CA TRP A 13 11.68 -10.57 -4.23
C TRP A 13 10.79 -10.82 -5.46
N LEU A 14 9.69 -10.09 -5.57
CA LEU A 14 8.75 -10.19 -6.68
C LEU A 14 9.42 -9.83 -8.01
N SER A 15 10.15 -8.71 -8.05
CA SER A 15 10.85 -8.24 -9.25
C SER A 15 11.90 -9.25 -9.74
N LYS A 16 12.59 -9.92 -8.82
CA LYS A 16 13.58 -10.93 -9.15
C LYS A 16 12.95 -12.23 -9.69
N HIS A 17 11.86 -12.70 -9.05
CA HIS A 17 11.25 -13.99 -9.38
C HIS A 17 10.33 -13.90 -10.61
N VAL A 18 9.68 -12.78 -10.85
CA VAL A 18 8.82 -12.58 -12.03
C VAL A 18 9.63 -12.35 -13.30
N SER A 19 10.87 -11.89 -13.19
CA SER A 19 11.75 -11.75 -14.35
C SER A 19 12.17 -13.10 -14.97
N ASP A 20 12.10 -14.18 -14.21
CA ASP A 20 12.48 -15.53 -14.63
C ASP A 20 11.25 -16.39 -14.97
N ARG A 21 10.76 -16.22 -16.21
CA ARG A 21 9.59 -16.94 -16.73
C ARG A 21 9.70 -18.47 -16.62
N LYS A 22 10.93 -19.01 -16.78
CA LYS A 22 11.22 -20.43 -16.65
C LYS A 22 10.96 -20.97 -15.24
N ILE A 23 11.33 -20.22 -14.20
CA ILE A 23 11.11 -20.64 -12.80
C ILE A 23 9.62 -20.73 -12.50
N LEU A 24 8.80 -19.80 -13.01
CA LEU A 24 7.34 -19.85 -12.84
C LEU A 24 6.70 -21.00 -13.62
N GLU A 25 7.17 -21.30 -14.83
CA GLU A 25 6.69 -22.43 -15.63
C GLU A 25 7.12 -23.76 -15.00
N ASP A 26 8.33 -23.87 -14.46
CA ASP A 26 8.80 -25.06 -13.74
C ASP A 26 8.06 -25.28 -12.41
N GLN A 27 7.80 -24.22 -11.65
CA GLN A 27 7.00 -24.29 -10.43
C GLN A 27 5.54 -24.66 -10.72
N ALA A 28 4.95 -24.12 -11.77
CA ALA A 28 3.60 -24.49 -12.20
C ALA A 28 3.53 -25.96 -12.66
N THR A 29 4.58 -26.43 -13.37
CA THR A 29 4.65 -27.83 -13.83
C THR A 29 4.89 -28.79 -12.67
N GLN A 30 5.70 -28.41 -11.69
CA GLN A 30 5.87 -29.18 -10.44
C GLN A 30 4.60 -29.17 -9.59
N ALA A 31 3.88 -28.06 -9.52
CA ALA A 31 2.59 -27.98 -8.83
C ALA A 31 1.52 -28.84 -9.50
N LEU A 32 1.55 -28.97 -10.83
CA LEU A 32 0.66 -29.89 -11.58
C LEU A 32 0.99 -31.36 -11.33
N ALA A 33 2.21 -31.68 -10.93
CA ALA A 33 2.62 -33.04 -10.53
C ALA A 33 2.19 -33.39 -9.08
N LEU A 34 1.77 -32.41 -8.29
CA LEU A 34 1.17 -32.62 -6.98
C LEU A 34 -0.24 -33.17 -7.12
N SER A 35 -0.64 -34.02 -6.17
CA SER A 35 -2.03 -34.47 -6.12
C SER A 35 -2.99 -33.29 -5.98
N SER A 36 -4.22 -33.41 -6.45
CA SER A 36 -5.26 -32.36 -6.36
C SER A 36 -5.39 -31.77 -4.95
N TRP A 37 -5.13 -32.57 -3.91
CA TRP A 37 -5.10 -32.14 -2.52
C TRP A 37 -3.92 -31.21 -2.20
N GLY A 38 -2.74 -31.47 -2.76
CA GLY A 38 -1.56 -30.60 -2.57
C GLY A 38 -1.79 -29.21 -3.15
N ILE A 39 -2.33 -29.15 -4.38
CA ILE A 39 -2.68 -27.88 -5.02
C ILE A 39 -3.74 -27.13 -4.20
N PHE A 40 -4.78 -27.83 -3.75
CA PHE A 40 -5.83 -27.23 -2.92
C PHE A 40 -5.25 -26.60 -1.64
N LEU A 41 -4.39 -27.32 -0.92
CA LEU A 41 -3.78 -26.81 0.32
C LEU A 41 -2.90 -25.58 0.08
N VAL A 42 -2.07 -25.57 -0.97
CA VAL A 42 -1.23 -24.42 -1.32
C VAL A 42 -2.08 -23.20 -1.61
N VAL A 43 -3.12 -23.33 -2.44
CA VAL A 43 -4.03 -22.24 -2.78
C VAL A 43 -4.84 -21.80 -1.56
N PHE A 44 -5.32 -22.75 -0.75
CA PHE A 44 -6.08 -22.48 0.47
C PHE A 44 -5.25 -21.64 1.47
N PHE A 45 -4.02 -22.05 1.76
CA PHE A 45 -3.16 -21.29 2.70
C PHE A 45 -2.74 -19.93 2.14
N ALA A 46 -2.52 -19.81 0.82
CA ALA A 46 -2.25 -18.52 0.19
C ALA A 46 -3.45 -17.55 0.37
N ILE A 47 -4.68 -18.01 0.08
CA ILE A 47 -5.90 -17.20 0.24
C ILE A 47 -6.15 -16.91 1.73
N LEU A 48 -5.93 -17.88 2.61
CA LEU A 48 -6.09 -17.70 4.06
C LEU A 48 -5.17 -16.60 4.59
N ARG A 49 -3.91 -16.58 4.14
CA ARG A 49 -2.94 -15.54 4.49
C ARG A 49 -3.44 -14.16 4.10
N GLU A 50 -3.83 -13.97 2.85
CA GLU A 50 -4.38 -12.69 2.36
C GLU A 50 -5.67 -12.28 3.11
N GLY A 51 -6.50 -13.27 3.44
CA GLY A 51 -7.69 -13.07 4.27
C GLY A 51 -7.37 -12.55 5.68
N PHE A 52 -6.32 -13.09 6.30
CA PHE A 52 -5.84 -12.60 7.59
C PHE A 52 -5.33 -11.15 7.52
N GLU A 53 -4.53 -10.82 6.49
CA GLU A 53 -4.04 -9.46 6.27
C GLU A 53 -5.22 -8.49 6.11
N THR A 54 -6.22 -8.85 5.31
CA THR A 54 -7.44 -8.07 5.11
C THR A 54 -8.22 -7.89 6.42
N ALA A 55 -8.37 -8.96 7.21
CA ALA A 55 -9.06 -8.89 8.50
C ALA A 55 -8.36 -7.95 9.49
N VAL A 56 -7.02 -8.02 9.57
CA VAL A 56 -6.23 -7.11 10.42
C VAL A 56 -6.39 -5.66 9.96
N PHE A 57 -6.39 -5.39 8.65
CA PHE A 57 -6.66 -4.05 8.10
C PHE A 57 -8.04 -3.53 8.49
N LEU A 58 -9.07 -4.36 8.37
CA LEU A 58 -10.44 -3.98 8.73
C LEU A 58 -10.58 -3.68 10.23
N ILE A 59 -9.99 -4.52 11.08
CA ILE A 59 -9.99 -4.32 12.55
C ILE A 59 -9.23 -3.02 12.91
N SER A 60 -8.07 -2.79 12.29
CA SER A 60 -7.29 -1.58 12.51
C SER A 60 -8.04 -0.33 12.07
N SER A 61 -8.68 -0.38 10.90
CA SER A 61 -9.51 0.72 10.40
C SER A 61 -10.67 1.02 11.34
N PHE A 62 -11.37 -0.01 11.83
CA PHE A 62 -12.43 0.13 12.81
C PHE A 62 -11.93 0.77 14.13
N SER A 63 -10.77 0.35 14.61
CA SER A 63 -10.18 0.89 15.85
C SER A 63 -9.81 2.38 15.73
N ILE A 64 -9.38 2.82 14.54
CA ILE A 64 -8.99 4.22 14.29
C ILE A 64 -10.20 5.11 14.04
N THR A 65 -11.17 4.64 13.26
CA THR A 65 -12.33 5.46 12.85
C THR A 65 -13.52 5.37 13.80
N GLY A 66 -13.54 4.39 14.70
CA GLY A 66 -14.65 4.09 15.59
C GLY A 66 -15.93 3.63 14.87
N SER A 67 -15.90 3.51 13.53
CA SER A 67 -17.02 3.08 12.70
C SER A 67 -16.56 2.25 11.51
N PHE A 68 -17.37 1.28 11.11
CA PHE A 68 -17.13 0.47 9.93
C PHE A 68 -17.87 1.03 8.72
N SER A 69 -17.14 1.37 7.66
CA SER A 69 -17.75 1.85 6.41
C SER A 69 -18.28 0.67 5.59
N TYR A 70 -19.51 0.24 5.86
CA TYR A 70 -20.16 -0.84 5.10
C TYR A 70 -20.24 -0.54 3.60
N VAL A 71 -20.53 0.72 3.23
CA VAL A 71 -20.60 1.14 1.82
C VAL A 71 -19.25 1.01 1.14
N GLY A 72 -18.17 1.50 1.77
CA GLY A 72 -16.82 1.38 1.26
C GLY A 72 -16.39 -0.08 1.10
N PHE A 73 -16.72 -0.93 2.07
CA PHE A 73 -16.43 -2.37 1.99
C PHE A 73 -17.16 -3.05 0.83
N VAL A 74 -18.46 -2.82 0.67
CA VAL A 74 -19.26 -3.42 -0.41
C VAL A 74 -18.77 -2.94 -1.78
N VAL A 75 -18.54 -1.64 -1.96
CA VAL A 75 -18.02 -1.08 -3.21
C VAL A 75 -16.64 -1.66 -3.52
N GLY A 76 -15.74 -1.73 -2.55
CA GLY A 76 -14.42 -2.32 -2.70
C GLY A 76 -14.48 -3.81 -3.07
N ALA A 77 -15.35 -4.58 -2.43
CA ALA A 77 -15.56 -5.99 -2.73
C ALA A 77 -16.08 -6.21 -4.17
N VAL A 78 -17.08 -5.42 -4.59
CA VAL A 78 -17.63 -5.48 -5.95
C VAL A 78 -16.56 -5.14 -6.99
N MET A 79 -15.76 -4.08 -6.75
CA MET A 79 -14.66 -3.72 -7.64
C MET A 79 -13.59 -4.80 -7.70
N ALA A 80 -13.21 -5.40 -6.57
CA ALA A 80 -12.24 -6.48 -6.53
C ALA A 80 -12.72 -7.71 -7.33
N ILE A 81 -13.99 -8.09 -7.17
CA ILE A 81 -14.61 -9.19 -7.94
C ILE A 81 -14.62 -8.85 -9.44
N ALA A 82 -15.00 -7.62 -9.82
CA ALA A 82 -15.04 -7.20 -11.22
C ALA A 82 -13.64 -7.25 -11.85
N ILE A 83 -12.63 -6.73 -11.16
CA ILE A 83 -11.22 -6.77 -11.62
C ILE A 83 -10.74 -8.22 -11.73
N GLY A 84 -10.98 -9.05 -10.71
CA GLY A 84 -10.63 -10.48 -10.73
C GLY A 84 -11.28 -11.21 -11.89
N TYR A 85 -12.54 -10.97 -12.15
CA TYR A 85 -13.26 -11.54 -13.30
C TYR A 85 -12.66 -11.13 -14.64
N LEU A 86 -12.34 -9.84 -14.81
CA LEU A 86 -11.67 -9.33 -16.02
C LEU A 86 -10.30 -9.98 -16.22
N ILE A 87 -9.52 -10.12 -15.16
CA ILE A 87 -8.20 -10.79 -15.22
C ILE A 87 -8.35 -12.26 -15.63
N VAL A 88 -9.30 -12.99 -15.06
CA VAL A 88 -9.54 -14.39 -15.40
C VAL A 88 -10.03 -14.54 -16.85
N GLN A 89 -10.95 -13.70 -17.30
CA GLN A 89 -11.44 -13.72 -18.69
C GLN A 89 -10.34 -13.41 -19.71
N GLN A 90 -9.45 -12.48 -19.40
CA GLN A 90 -8.34 -12.08 -20.26
C GLN A 90 -7.08 -12.91 -20.01
N GLY A 91 -7.07 -13.80 -19.04
CA GLY A 91 -5.89 -14.48 -18.50
C GLY A 91 -5.05 -15.28 -19.49
N ARG A 92 -5.57 -15.60 -20.68
CA ARG A 92 -4.79 -16.19 -21.79
C ARG A 92 -4.06 -15.15 -22.65
N LYS A 93 -4.37 -13.84 -22.51
CA LYS A 93 -3.81 -12.75 -23.33
C LYS A 93 -3.07 -11.70 -22.50
N VAL A 94 -3.18 -11.75 -21.17
CA VAL A 94 -2.56 -10.73 -20.31
C VAL A 94 -1.09 -11.04 -20.12
N ASN A 95 -0.25 -10.09 -20.48
CA ASN A 95 1.17 -10.19 -20.21
C ASN A 95 1.43 -9.89 -18.73
N LEU A 96 1.66 -10.96 -17.95
CA LEU A 96 1.92 -10.89 -16.51
C LEU A 96 3.02 -9.87 -16.17
N LYS A 97 4.03 -9.67 -17.04
CA LYS A 97 5.08 -8.69 -16.86
C LYS A 97 4.52 -7.27 -16.68
N TYR A 98 3.48 -6.89 -17.43
CA TYR A 98 2.86 -5.57 -17.28
C TYR A 98 2.09 -5.44 -15.97
N ILE A 99 1.34 -6.48 -15.58
CA ILE A 99 0.62 -6.48 -14.30
C ILE A 99 1.63 -6.25 -13.17
N PHE A 100 2.67 -7.07 -13.11
CA PHE A 100 3.68 -6.95 -12.05
C PHE A 100 4.46 -5.63 -12.11
N LYS A 101 4.71 -5.10 -13.30
CA LYS A 101 5.32 -3.79 -13.47
C LYS A 101 4.49 -2.69 -12.79
N TYR A 102 3.18 -2.65 -13.00
CA TYR A 102 2.32 -1.61 -12.44
C TYR A 102 1.97 -1.84 -10.97
N THR A 103 1.76 -3.09 -10.56
CA THR A 103 1.49 -3.40 -9.15
C THR A 103 2.71 -3.13 -8.27
N THR A 104 3.92 -3.48 -8.72
CA THR A 104 5.16 -3.12 -8.01
C THR A 104 5.40 -1.62 -7.98
N LEU A 105 5.03 -0.88 -9.02
CA LEU A 105 5.07 0.58 -8.99
C LEU A 105 4.15 1.15 -7.91
N LEU A 106 2.94 0.62 -7.81
CA LEU A 106 2.00 1.01 -6.73
C LEU A 106 2.59 0.70 -5.35
N LEU A 107 3.23 -0.46 -5.17
CA LEU A 107 3.90 -0.82 -3.91
C LEU A 107 5.05 0.16 -3.56
N VAL A 108 5.74 0.73 -4.55
CA VAL A 108 6.75 1.78 -4.29
C VAL A 108 6.10 3.01 -3.65
N PHE A 109 4.96 3.47 -4.16
CA PHE A 109 4.24 4.60 -3.56
C PHE A 109 3.73 4.27 -2.16
N LEU A 110 3.12 3.09 -1.98
CA LEU A 110 2.64 2.65 -0.66
C LEU A 110 3.78 2.56 0.36
N SER A 111 4.95 2.05 -0.02
CA SER A 111 6.11 1.96 0.89
C SER A 111 6.61 3.34 1.32
N ALA A 112 6.66 4.29 0.39
CA ALA A 112 7.02 5.68 0.71
C ALA A 112 5.99 6.33 1.65
N GLY A 113 4.71 6.09 1.42
CA GLY A 113 3.63 6.51 2.31
C GLY A 113 3.77 5.95 3.74
N MET A 114 4.16 4.68 3.86
CA MET A 114 4.41 4.07 5.18
C MET A 114 5.62 4.67 5.90
N VAL A 115 6.65 5.14 5.17
CA VAL A 115 7.76 5.89 5.76
C VAL A 115 7.28 7.25 6.28
N ALA A 116 6.52 8.00 5.47
CA ALA A 116 5.95 9.28 5.86
C ALA A 116 5.06 9.13 7.11
N TYR A 117 4.11 8.20 7.08
CA TYR A 117 3.23 7.92 8.21
C TYR A 117 4.00 7.55 9.48
N GLY A 118 5.00 6.66 9.38
CA GLY A 118 5.83 6.30 10.52
C GLY A 118 6.63 7.47 11.09
N THR A 119 7.03 8.43 10.24
CA THR A 119 7.70 9.66 10.67
C THR A 119 6.74 10.59 11.41
N HIS A 120 5.53 10.72 10.91
CA HIS A 120 4.48 11.51 11.55
C HIS A 120 4.12 10.97 12.94
N GLU A 121 3.93 9.66 13.08
CA GLU A 121 3.66 9.00 14.37
C GLU A 121 4.82 9.16 15.37
N LEU A 122 6.06 9.09 14.86
CA LEU A 122 7.25 9.34 15.69
C LEU A 122 7.28 10.79 16.20
N GLU A 123 6.97 11.76 15.33
CA GLU A 123 6.86 13.17 15.73
C GLU A 123 5.80 13.35 16.82
N GLU A 124 4.59 12.79 16.62
CA GLU A 124 3.54 12.87 17.64
C GLU A 124 3.98 12.28 18.98
N TYR A 125 4.68 11.16 18.95
CA TYR A 125 5.21 10.55 20.17
C TYR A 125 6.23 11.46 20.87
N LEU A 126 7.16 12.06 20.11
CA LEU A 126 8.18 12.98 20.67
C LEU A 126 7.55 14.26 21.24
N VAL A 127 6.51 14.79 20.62
CA VAL A 127 5.75 15.93 21.14
C VAL A 127 4.99 15.55 22.41
N LYS A 128 4.31 14.39 22.43
CA LYS A 128 3.57 13.90 23.61
C LYS A 128 4.47 13.59 24.79
N SER A 129 5.74 13.25 24.55
CA SER A 129 6.75 12.99 25.58
C SER A 129 7.57 14.23 26.00
N ASP A 130 7.16 15.43 25.61
CA ASP A 130 7.82 16.73 25.91
C ASP A 130 9.30 16.78 25.44
N GLN A 131 9.70 15.95 24.50
CA GLN A 131 11.07 15.98 23.96
C GLN A 131 11.24 17.03 22.88
N ILE A 132 10.18 17.38 22.16
CA ILE A 132 10.14 18.40 21.12
C ILE A 132 8.90 19.27 21.33
N LYS A 133 9.06 20.59 21.22
CA LYS A 133 7.93 21.50 21.28
C LYS A 133 7.23 21.58 19.92
N LYS A 134 5.91 21.56 19.92
CA LYS A 134 5.10 21.64 18.70
C LYS A 134 5.38 22.91 17.88
N GLU A 135 5.80 23.98 18.53
CA GLU A 135 6.13 25.28 17.93
C GLU A 135 7.46 25.25 17.14
N GLU A 136 8.34 24.28 17.42
CA GLU A 136 9.63 24.11 16.73
C GLU A 136 9.52 23.33 15.42
N ILE A 137 8.33 22.76 15.14
CA ILE A 137 8.10 21.92 13.97
C ILE A 137 7.66 22.80 12.80
N TYR A 138 8.55 22.97 11.85
CA TYR A 138 8.23 23.69 10.61
C TYR A 138 7.40 22.78 9.67
N ARG A 139 6.24 23.28 9.25
CA ARG A 139 5.32 22.62 8.33
C ARG A 139 5.27 23.40 7.02
N PRO A 140 5.64 22.79 5.88
CA PRO A 140 5.60 23.45 4.57
C PRO A 140 4.20 23.92 4.17
N TRP A 141 3.18 23.16 4.57
CA TRP A 141 1.76 23.52 4.43
C TRP A 141 0.94 22.93 5.58
N ASP A 142 -0.18 23.57 5.89
CA ASP A 142 -1.15 23.11 6.86
C ASP A 142 -2.57 23.36 6.30
N ILE A 143 -3.26 22.29 5.89
CA ILE A 143 -4.60 22.34 5.30
C ILE A 143 -5.61 21.66 6.26
N LEU A 144 -5.25 21.49 7.55
CA LEU A 144 -6.13 20.87 8.54
C LEU A 144 -7.27 21.80 8.99
N GLN A 145 -7.16 23.10 8.75
CA GLN A 145 -8.20 24.03 9.15
C GLN A 145 -9.44 23.89 8.25
N PRO A 146 -10.65 23.76 8.80
CA PRO A 146 -11.87 23.80 8.01
C PRO A 146 -12.04 25.17 7.34
N ILE A 147 -12.54 25.19 6.11
CA ILE A 147 -12.80 26.43 5.36
C ILE A 147 -14.01 27.15 5.95
N ASN A 148 -15.07 26.39 6.32
CA ASN A 148 -16.28 26.84 7.00
C ASN A 148 -16.78 25.72 7.92
N ASP A 149 -17.80 26.01 8.75
CA ASP A 149 -18.42 25.01 9.64
C ASP A 149 -18.91 23.77 8.86
N GLY A 150 -18.05 22.74 8.80
CA GLY A 150 -18.33 21.44 8.18
C GLY A 150 -17.71 21.21 6.79
N ASP A 151 -17.19 22.24 6.11
CA ASP A 151 -16.56 22.10 4.79
C ASP A 151 -15.04 22.02 4.91
N TYR A 152 -14.49 20.90 4.44
CA TYR A 152 -13.05 20.67 4.37
C TYR A 152 -12.51 20.94 2.95
N HIS A 153 -11.28 21.42 2.88
CA HIS A 153 -10.60 21.52 1.60
C HIS A 153 -10.56 20.14 0.90
N PRO A 154 -10.76 20.02 -0.42
CA PRO A 154 -10.72 18.73 -1.12
C PRO A 154 -9.45 17.91 -0.86
N MET A 155 -8.31 18.57 -0.61
CA MET A 155 -7.04 17.96 -0.26
C MET A 155 -6.83 17.74 1.25
N HIS A 156 -7.82 18.07 2.09
CA HIS A 156 -7.80 17.74 3.50
C HIS A 156 -7.82 16.22 3.70
N ASP A 157 -7.26 15.72 4.80
CA ASP A 157 -7.23 14.29 5.14
C ASP A 157 -8.61 13.60 5.14
N LYS A 158 -9.68 14.36 5.31
CA LYS A 158 -11.09 13.91 5.21
C LYS A 158 -11.75 14.29 3.88
N GLY A 159 -11.06 15.03 3.01
CA GLY A 159 -11.56 15.37 1.68
C GLY A 159 -11.41 14.20 0.70
N ILE A 160 -12.25 14.17 -0.36
CA ILE A 160 -12.27 13.06 -1.33
C ILE A 160 -10.90 12.85 -1.98
N ILE A 161 -10.23 13.94 -2.38
CA ILE A 161 -8.89 13.87 -3.01
C ILE A 161 -7.83 13.52 -1.96
N GLY A 162 -7.89 14.15 -0.78
CA GLY A 162 -6.93 13.92 0.30
C GLY A 162 -6.94 12.48 0.79
N VAL A 163 -8.11 11.88 0.99
CA VAL A 163 -8.26 10.44 1.37
C VAL A 163 -7.59 9.53 0.33
N PHE A 164 -7.84 9.79 -0.96
CA PHE A 164 -7.24 9.01 -2.04
C PHE A 164 -5.70 9.17 -2.07
N LEU A 165 -5.20 10.40 -2.03
CA LEU A 165 -3.77 10.68 -2.03
C LEU A 165 -3.07 10.13 -0.79
N LYS A 166 -3.72 10.22 0.38
CA LYS A 166 -3.20 9.66 1.62
C LYS A 166 -3.09 8.14 1.55
N GLY A 167 -4.13 7.47 1.07
CA GLY A 167 -4.18 6.01 0.99
C GLY A 167 -3.19 5.40 -0.02
N PHE A 168 -3.00 6.02 -1.18
CA PHE A 168 -2.16 5.46 -2.25
C PHE A 168 -0.75 6.04 -2.30
N PHE A 169 -0.57 7.31 -1.93
CA PHE A 169 0.71 8.01 -2.10
C PHE A 169 1.34 8.45 -0.77
N GLY A 170 0.65 8.24 0.35
CA GLY A 170 1.11 8.67 1.66
C GLY A 170 1.12 10.19 1.83
N TYR A 171 0.21 10.89 1.11
CA TYR A 171 0.02 12.32 1.28
C TYR A 171 -0.44 12.64 2.70
N ASN A 172 0.07 13.75 3.25
CA ASN A 172 -0.38 14.32 4.52
C ASN A 172 -0.80 15.77 4.31
N SER A 173 -1.93 16.19 4.87
CA SER A 173 -2.44 17.56 4.76
C SER A 173 -1.66 18.57 5.60
N ASN A 174 -0.81 18.12 6.54
CA ASN A 174 0.07 18.99 7.32
C ASN A 174 1.43 18.32 7.65
N PRO A 175 2.23 17.93 6.64
CA PRO A 175 3.48 17.25 6.85
C PRO A 175 4.52 18.15 7.50
N ASN A 176 5.46 17.56 8.24
CA ASN A 176 6.69 18.25 8.61
C ASN A 176 7.76 18.09 7.51
N VAL A 177 8.84 18.89 7.59
CA VAL A 177 9.93 18.84 6.60
C VAL A 177 10.63 17.49 6.59
N ILE A 178 10.84 16.87 7.76
CA ILE A 178 11.53 15.57 7.87
C ILE A 178 10.69 14.48 7.21
N GLU A 179 9.37 14.49 7.46
CA GLU A 179 8.42 13.59 6.81
C GLU A 179 8.49 13.71 5.29
N LEU A 180 8.46 14.94 4.76
CA LEU A 180 8.53 15.19 3.33
C LEU A 180 9.86 14.73 2.71
N VAL A 181 10.99 15.01 3.36
CA VAL A 181 12.32 14.60 2.90
C VAL A 181 12.45 13.07 2.89
N LEU A 182 12.00 12.41 3.95
CA LEU A 182 12.03 10.95 4.04
C LEU A 182 11.09 10.28 3.03
N TRP A 183 9.92 10.88 2.79
CA TRP A 183 9.00 10.42 1.74
C TRP A 183 9.63 10.49 0.36
N ILE A 184 10.26 11.62 -0.01
CA ILE A 184 10.96 11.79 -1.28
C ILE A 184 12.14 10.80 -1.39
N ALA A 185 12.93 10.65 -0.34
CA ALA A 185 14.05 9.71 -0.32
C ALA A 185 13.58 8.26 -0.53
N ALA A 186 12.50 7.85 0.14
CA ALA A 186 11.89 6.54 -0.01
C ALA A 186 11.34 6.31 -1.43
N LEU A 187 10.68 7.31 -2.02
CA LEU A 187 10.23 7.28 -3.41
C LEU A 187 11.39 7.13 -4.38
N MET A 188 12.44 7.94 -4.23
CA MET A 188 13.63 7.86 -5.11
C MET A 188 14.31 6.49 -5.00
N PHE A 189 14.44 5.97 -3.78
CA PHE A 189 15.01 4.63 -3.57
C PHE A 189 14.17 3.54 -4.23
N GLY A 190 12.88 3.50 -3.95
CA GLY A 190 11.95 2.52 -4.50
C GLY A 190 11.84 2.63 -6.03
N MET A 191 11.79 3.85 -6.58
CA MET A 191 11.75 4.10 -8.02
C MET A 191 13.03 3.66 -8.72
N ASN A 192 14.19 3.91 -8.11
CA ASN A 192 15.47 3.44 -8.68
C ASN A 192 15.52 1.91 -8.70
N MET A 193 15.06 1.27 -7.62
CA MET A 193 14.95 -0.18 -7.55
C MET A 193 14.00 -0.73 -8.62
N TRP A 194 12.81 -0.15 -8.76
CA TRP A 194 11.82 -0.53 -9.77
C TRP A 194 12.36 -0.36 -11.20
N ARG A 195 13.04 0.75 -11.49
CA ARG A 195 13.65 0.99 -12.82
C ARG A 195 14.67 -0.07 -13.19
N ARG A 196 15.48 -0.52 -12.25
CA ARG A 196 16.50 -1.57 -12.51
C ARG A 196 15.92 -2.90 -12.96
N PHE A 197 14.69 -3.22 -12.55
CA PHE A 197 14.04 -4.50 -12.85
C PHE A 197 13.08 -4.44 -14.04
N TYR A 198 12.50 -3.28 -14.33
CA TYR A 198 11.41 -3.17 -15.32
C TYR A 198 11.71 -2.25 -16.51
N LEU A 199 12.77 -1.49 -16.48
CA LEU A 199 13.26 -0.64 -17.56
C LEU A 199 14.69 -0.99 -17.95
#